data_c8573edd1720164860d58407d13f56a3
#
_entry.id   c8573edd1720164860d58407d13f56a3
#
_cell.length_a   1.000
_cell.length_b   1.000
_cell.length_c   1.000
_cell.angle_alpha   90.00
_cell.angle_beta   90.00
_cell.angle_gamma   90.00
#
_symmetry.space_group_name_H-M   'P 1'
#
loop_
_entity.id
_entity.type
_entity.pdbx_description
1 polymer ?
#
loop_
_entity_poly.entity_id
_entity_poly.type
_entity_poly.pdbx_seq_one_letter_code
_entity_poly.pdbx_strand_id
1 'polypeptide(L)'
;MMEIQIKEVANKHDLRRFADFPTKLYKGNKYYVPALRIDEIHTLTKSPSLAYCSLKMWLAYKEGAVVGRIAGIVNPRANDLYDQTRVRFGWFDFINDIEVAKALLLQVELWGKSKGMNELHGPLGFNTWNRQGMLVYGFEAIPPINCLYNYPYYAPVMEALGFEKEVDWLQYEMNASQDIPEKVRRINKLILEKYKLRIFDFKNKKIKKQLAAKFFATYNESFKAVHNFIPLTDDEVKSGASLYLRMISKELCCFVLDLHDNIVGFAICFPSLSKGFQKAKGRLFPFGWFHIVKAYFFYDTIDLMMNGAHPEWKNKGVSSIFHVYLNDSFIRRKIKIGITNPQVETNVAVNVWGEYDKREFMRRRCYIKKIQV
;
A
#
# COMPACT_ATOMS: atom_id res chain seq x y z
N MET A 1 21.93 -0.56 -32.55
CA MET A 1 21.23 -0.44 -31.24
C MET A 1 22.07 -1.17 -30.22
N MET A 2 22.33 -0.58 -29.04
CA MET A 2 23.08 -1.25 -27.98
C MET A 2 22.30 -2.43 -27.43
N GLU A 3 22.92 -3.58 -27.27
CA GLU A 3 22.30 -4.82 -26.83
C GLU A 3 21.86 -4.74 -25.37
N ILE A 4 20.61 -5.11 -25.08
CA ILE A 4 20.07 -5.21 -23.74
C ILE A 4 20.27 -6.64 -23.25
N GLN A 5 21.05 -6.78 -22.19
CA GLN A 5 21.26 -8.06 -21.51
C GLN A 5 20.29 -8.20 -20.33
N ILE A 6 19.50 -9.28 -20.29
CA ILE A 6 18.66 -9.60 -19.14
C ILE A 6 19.33 -10.71 -18.32
N LYS A 7 19.42 -10.48 -17.01
CA LYS A 7 19.95 -11.47 -16.05
C LYS A 7 18.96 -11.75 -14.93
N GLU A 8 18.71 -13.02 -14.65
CA GLU A 8 17.95 -13.43 -13.47
C GLU A 8 18.77 -13.12 -12.20
N VAL A 9 18.11 -12.65 -11.16
CA VAL A 9 18.72 -12.37 -9.86
C VAL A 9 18.97 -13.70 -9.15
N ALA A 10 20.22 -14.15 -9.11
CA ALA A 10 20.58 -15.47 -8.59
C ALA A 10 21.32 -15.43 -7.24
N ASN A 11 21.88 -14.30 -6.84
CA ASN A 11 22.73 -14.20 -5.66
C ASN A 11 22.50 -12.90 -4.87
N LYS A 12 23.13 -12.80 -3.68
CA LYS A 12 22.99 -11.64 -2.78
C LYS A 12 23.48 -10.32 -3.40
N HIS A 13 24.46 -10.37 -4.30
CA HIS A 13 25.00 -9.18 -4.95
C HIS A 13 23.98 -8.63 -5.97
N ASP A 14 23.40 -9.51 -6.79
CA ASP A 14 22.36 -9.11 -7.75
C ASP A 14 21.10 -8.62 -7.03
N LEU A 15 20.71 -9.26 -5.92
CA LEU A 15 19.59 -8.81 -5.09
C LEU A 15 19.84 -7.40 -4.51
N ARG A 16 21.05 -7.08 -4.09
CA ARG A 16 21.38 -5.72 -3.65
C ARG A 16 21.30 -4.71 -4.80
N ARG A 17 21.78 -5.06 -6.00
CA ARG A 17 21.64 -4.22 -7.19
C ARG A 17 20.18 -4.00 -7.54
N PHE A 18 19.35 -5.04 -7.43
CA PHE A 18 17.92 -4.99 -7.66
C PHE A 18 17.26 -4.02 -6.66
N ALA A 19 17.51 -4.14 -5.36
CA ALA A 19 16.96 -3.28 -4.34
C ALA A 19 17.45 -1.82 -4.43
N ASP A 20 18.70 -1.59 -4.82
CA ASP A 20 19.30 -0.25 -4.89
C ASP A 20 18.99 0.50 -6.20
N PHE A 21 18.52 -0.18 -7.25
CA PHE A 21 18.32 0.43 -8.57
C PHE A 21 17.39 1.65 -8.55
N PRO A 22 16.21 1.64 -7.89
CA PRO A 22 15.34 2.82 -7.87
C PRO A 22 15.99 4.04 -7.22
N THR A 23 16.79 3.83 -6.17
CA THR A 23 17.50 4.94 -5.50
C THR A 23 18.51 5.62 -6.45
N LYS A 24 19.05 4.86 -7.41
CA LYS A 24 19.94 5.41 -8.46
C LYS A 24 19.12 6.07 -9.56
N LEU A 25 18.07 5.41 -10.05
CA LEU A 25 17.20 5.91 -11.12
C LEU A 25 16.55 7.25 -10.76
N TYR A 26 16.04 7.37 -9.53
CA TYR A 26 15.37 8.58 -9.05
C TYR A 26 16.29 9.55 -8.32
N LYS A 27 17.61 9.41 -8.46
CA LYS A 27 18.58 10.31 -7.82
C LYS A 27 18.32 11.77 -8.21
N GLY A 28 18.15 12.63 -7.21
CA GLY A 28 17.87 14.08 -7.42
C GLY A 28 16.39 14.41 -7.61
N ASN A 29 15.51 13.42 -7.74
CA ASN A 29 14.08 13.68 -7.78
C ASN A 29 13.55 14.03 -6.38
N LYS A 30 12.96 15.23 -6.23
CA LYS A 30 12.49 15.78 -4.95
C LYS A 30 11.20 15.13 -4.44
N TYR A 31 10.51 14.36 -5.27
CA TYR A 31 9.25 13.71 -4.92
C TYR A 31 9.41 12.22 -4.61
N TYR A 32 10.51 11.61 -5.05
CA TYR A 32 10.73 10.19 -4.78
C TYR A 32 10.95 9.89 -3.30
N VAL A 33 10.24 8.88 -2.79
CA VAL A 33 10.38 8.35 -1.42
C VAL A 33 10.99 6.95 -1.50
N PRO A 34 12.30 6.81 -1.22
CA PRO A 34 12.97 5.52 -1.32
C PRO A 34 12.46 4.53 -0.25
N ALA A 35 12.26 3.29 -0.64
CA ALA A 35 12.10 2.19 0.32
C ALA A 35 13.41 1.96 1.09
N LEU A 36 13.31 1.43 2.29
CA LEU A 36 14.49 0.94 2.99
C LEU A 36 14.98 -0.34 2.32
N ARG A 37 16.24 -0.36 1.91
CA ARG A 37 16.83 -1.54 1.26
C ARG A 37 16.67 -2.81 2.08
N ILE A 38 16.78 -2.72 3.40
CA ILE A 38 16.63 -3.87 4.29
C ILE A 38 15.22 -4.45 4.21
N ASP A 39 14.19 -3.59 4.13
CA ASP A 39 12.79 -4.01 4.05
C ASP A 39 12.47 -4.59 2.66
N GLU A 40 13.02 -3.99 1.58
CA GLU A 40 12.88 -4.52 0.22
C GLU A 40 13.47 -5.93 0.13
N ILE A 41 14.71 -6.12 0.60
CA ILE A 41 15.36 -7.42 0.59
C ILE A 41 14.60 -8.42 1.47
N HIS A 42 14.13 -8.01 2.65
CA HIS A 42 13.34 -8.86 3.52
C HIS A 42 12.04 -9.30 2.86
N THR A 43 11.32 -8.38 2.22
CA THR A 43 10.08 -8.68 1.49
C THR A 43 10.32 -9.69 0.38
N LEU A 44 11.39 -9.52 -0.41
CA LEU A 44 11.71 -10.38 -1.55
C LEU A 44 12.30 -11.75 -1.17
N THR A 45 12.75 -11.94 0.08
CA THR A 45 13.44 -13.19 0.49
C THR A 45 12.84 -13.90 1.69
N LYS A 46 12.03 -13.21 2.50
CA LYS A 46 11.53 -13.72 3.78
C LYS A 46 10.05 -13.43 4.03
N SER A 47 9.34 -12.85 3.05
CA SER A 47 7.90 -12.65 3.20
C SER A 47 7.18 -13.99 3.42
N PRO A 48 6.25 -14.10 4.37
CA PRO A 48 5.41 -15.29 4.51
C PRO A 48 4.64 -15.65 3.24
N SER A 49 4.35 -14.66 2.38
CA SER A 49 3.71 -14.86 1.08
C SER A 49 4.51 -15.78 0.16
N LEU A 50 5.83 -15.92 0.36
CA LEU A 50 6.69 -16.82 -0.42
C LEU A 50 6.40 -18.31 -0.15
N ALA A 51 5.67 -18.62 0.91
CA ALA A 51 5.22 -19.99 1.18
C ALA A 51 4.21 -20.51 0.13
N TYR A 52 3.48 -19.59 -0.52
CA TYR A 52 2.47 -19.95 -1.54
C TYR A 52 2.68 -19.26 -2.89
N CYS A 53 3.44 -18.15 -2.96
CA CYS A 53 3.76 -17.46 -4.21
C CYS A 53 5.06 -17.98 -4.81
N SER A 54 5.08 -18.10 -6.15
CA SER A 54 6.34 -18.22 -6.89
C SER A 54 6.83 -16.83 -7.27
N LEU A 55 8.15 -16.61 -7.14
CA LEU A 55 8.80 -15.32 -7.44
C LEU A 55 10.03 -15.56 -8.33
N LYS A 56 10.17 -14.75 -9.37
CA LYS A 56 11.41 -14.56 -10.12
C LYS A 56 11.71 -13.08 -10.29
N MET A 57 12.98 -12.72 -10.38
CA MET A 57 13.42 -11.34 -10.50
C MET A 57 14.50 -11.24 -11.59
N TRP A 58 14.46 -10.13 -12.35
CA TRP A 58 15.42 -9.86 -13.42
C TRP A 58 15.93 -8.44 -13.37
N LEU A 59 17.19 -8.29 -13.82
CA LEU A 59 17.86 -7.01 -14.05
C LEU A 59 18.15 -6.87 -15.54
N ALA A 60 17.91 -5.69 -16.08
CA ALA A 60 18.33 -5.30 -17.42
C ALA A 60 19.64 -4.51 -17.36
N TYR A 61 20.55 -4.83 -18.26
CA TYR A 61 21.86 -4.19 -18.39
C TYR A 61 22.05 -3.60 -19.78
N LYS A 62 22.66 -2.42 -19.84
CA LYS A 62 23.28 -1.82 -21.03
C LYS A 62 24.70 -1.40 -20.67
N GLU A 63 25.68 -1.77 -21.47
CA GLU A 63 27.10 -1.44 -21.23
C GLU A 63 27.58 -1.76 -19.81
N GLY A 64 27.13 -2.88 -19.24
CA GLY A 64 27.48 -3.28 -17.88
C GLY A 64 26.76 -2.54 -16.76
N ALA A 65 25.99 -1.48 -17.07
CA ALA A 65 25.18 -0.74 -16.10
C ALA A 65 23.77 -1.33 -15.99
N VAL A 66 23.22 -1.37 -14.76
CA VAL A 66 21.82 -1.73 -14.55
C VAL A 66 20.94 -0.59 -15.03
N VAL A 67 20.03 -0.87 -15.96
CA VAL A 67 19.10 0.08 -16.59
C VAL A 67 17.64 -0.23 -16.30
N GLY A 68 17.33 -1.37 -15.67
CA GLY A 68 15.98 -1.71 -15.26
C GLY A 68 15.94 -2.94 -14.36
N ARG A 69 14.81 -3.11 -13.69
CA ARG A 69 14.48 -4.26 -12.83
C ARG A 69 13.01 -4.64 -12.98
N ILE A 70 12.68 -5.90 -12.76
CA ILE A 70 11.31 -6.40 -12.67
C ILE A 70 11.24 -7.66 -11.81
N ALA A 71 10.14 -7.84 -11.10
CA ALA A 71 9.80 -9.09 -10.45
C ALA A 71 8.53 -9.67 -11.10
N GLY A 72 8.54 -10.97 -11.39
CA GLY A 72 7.37 -11.76 -11.77
C GLY A 72 6.87 -12.57 -10.58
N ILE A 73 5.55 -12.60 -10.37
CA ILE A 73 4.91 -13.27 -9.24
C ILE A 73 3.72 -14.09 -9.75
N VAL A 74 3.73 -15.39 -9.46
CA VAL A 74 2.51 -16.21 -9.59
C VAL A 74 1.95 -16.40 -8.19
N ASN A 75 0.72 -15.93 -7.99
CA ASN A 75 0.00 -16.08 -6.73
C ASN A 75 -1.21 -16.99 -6.91
N PRO A 76 -1.09 -18.31 -6.60
CA PRO A 76 -2.17 -19.27 -6.77
C PRO A 76 -3.43 -18.88 -5.99
N ARG A 77 -3.28 -18.39 -4.75
CA ARG A 77 -4.43 -17.98 -3.93
C ARG A 77 -5.27 -16.87 -4.56
N ALA A 78 -4.61 -15.93 -5.24
CA ALA A 78 -5.33 -14.90 -5.98
C ALA A 78 -5.99 -15.48 -7.23
N ASN A 79 -5.28 -16.34 -7.96
CA ASN A 79 -5.79 -16.97 -9.17
C ASN A 79 -7.00 -17.84 -8.88
N ASP A 80 -6.94 -18.68 -7.84
CA ASP A 80 -8.05 -19.51 -7.40
C ASP A 80 -9.24 -18.68 -6.88
N LEU A 81 -8.97 -17.63 -6.08
CA LEU A 81 -10.03 -16.80 -5.50
C LEU A 81 -10.85 -16.03 -6.55
N TYR A 82 -10.21 -15.64 -7.64
CA TYR A 82 -10.82 -14.82 -8.69
C TYR A 82 -11.05 -15.56 -10.00
N ASP A 83 -10.85 -16.89 -10.01
CA ASP A 83 -10.96 -17.74 -11.20
C ASP A 83 -10.20 -17.16 -12.41
N GLN A 84 -8.89 -16.91 -12.22
CA GLN A 84 -8.04 -16.26 -13.21
C GLN A 84 -6.69 -16.97 -13.35
N THR A 85 -6.02 -16.79 -14.48
CA THR A 85 -4.71 -17.36 -14.78
C THR A 85 -3.70 -16.25 -15.06
N ARG A 86 -3.36 -15.48 -14.00
CA ARG A 86 -2.55 -14.26 -14.12
C ARG A 86 -1.17 -14.42 -13.50
N VAL A 87 -0.15 -13.94 -14.21
CA VAL A 87 1.15 -13.63 -13.63
C VAL A 87 1.21 -12.12 -13.34
N ARG A 88 1.60 -11.79 -12.13
CA ARG A 88 1.80 -10.39 -11.72
C ARG A 88 3.21 -9.95 -12.09
N PHE A 89 3.34 -8.68 -12.48
CA PHE A 89 4.64 -8.00 -12.45
C PHE A 89 4.63 -6.93 -11.35
N GLY A 90 5.78 -6.75 -10.71
CA GLY A 90 5.99 -5.74 -9.67
C GLY A 90 7.47 -5.35 -9.59
N TRP A 91 7.84 -4.46 -8.66
CA TRP A 91 9.21 -3.93 -8.59
C TRP A 91 9.75 -3.54 -9.96
N PHE A 92 8.88 -2.93 -10.78
CA PHE A 92 9.15 -2.62 -12.17
C PHE A 92 9.63 -1.18 -12.29
N ASP A 93 10.95 -1.04 -12.51
CA ASP A 93 11.60 0.25 -12.69
C ASP A 93 12.56 0.16 -13.88
N PHE A 94 12.59 1.20 -14.73
CA PHE A 94 13.43 1.24 -15.92
C PHE A 94 13.76 2.68 -16.32
N ILE A 95 14.88 2.87 -17.04
CA ILE A 95 15.22 4.16 -17.67
C ILE A 95 14.23 4.49 -18.78
N ASN A 96 14.15 5.75 -19.23
CA ASN A 96 13.26 6.14 -20.33
C ASN A 96 13.69 5.50 -21.66
N ASP A 97 13.43 4.21 -21.78
CA ASP A 97 13.74 3.37 -22.94
C ASP A 97 12.73 2.22 -23.03
N ILE A 98 11.85 2.28 -24.04
CA ILE A 98 10.80 1.29 -24.27
C ILE A 98 11.35 -0.12 -24.48
N GLU A 99 12.53 -0.27 -25.11
CA GLU A 99 13.11 -1.59 -25.36
C GLU A 99 13.57 -2.26 -24.04
N VAL A 100 14.01 -1.47 -23.04
CA VAL A 100 14.32 -1.98 -21.70
C VAL A 100 13.06 -2.49 -21.01
N ALA A 101 11.98 -1.71 -21.06
CA ALA A 101 10.69 -2.11 -20.50
C ALA A 101 10.16 -3.39 -21.16
N LYS A 102 10.17 -3.43 -22.51
CA LYS A 102 9.76 -4.58 -23.32
C LYS A 102 10.54 -5.84 -22.98
N ALA A 103 11.88 -5.74 -22.91
CA ALA A 103 12.75 -6.87 -22.59
C ALA A 103 12.50 -7.44 -21.18
N LEU A 104 12.24 -6.57 -20.20
CA LEU A 104 11.91 -6.98 -18.83
C LEU A 104 10.53 -7.64 -18.74
N LEU A 105 9.50 -7.02 -19.34
CA LEU A 105 8.14 -7.58 -19.35
C LEU A 105 8.07 -8.92 -20.09
N LEU A 106 8.84 -9.08 -21.17
CA LEU A 106 8.97 -10.35 -21.91
C LEU A 106 9.46 -11.49 -21.01
N GLN A 107 10.38 -11.22 -20.05
CA GLN A 107 10.84 -12.27 -19.14
C GLN A 107 9.71 -12.76 -18.23
N VAL A 108 8.88 -11.83 -17.74
CA VAL A 108 7.70 -12.18 -16.90
C VAL A 108 6.67 -12.93 -17.74
N GLU A 109 6.45 -12.52 -18.99
CA GLU A 109 5.54 -13.15 -19.93
C GLU A 109 5.95 -14.60 -20.21
N LEU A 110 7.20 -14.81 -20.62
CA LEU A 110 7.74 -16.16 -20.92
C LEU A 110 7.69 -17.06 -19.67
N TRP A 111 8.09 -16.53 -18.51
CA TRP A 111 7.99 -17.29 -17.28
C TRP A 111 6.56 -17.59 -16.87
N GLY A 112 5.66 -16.61 -16.98
CA GLY A 112 4.22 -16.79 -16.72
C GLY A 112 3.62 -17.85 -17.62
N LYS A 113 3.91 -17.81 -18.93
CA LYS A 113 3.50 -18.83 -19.90
C LYS A 113 3.98 -20.22 -19.52
N SER A 114 5.23 -20.36 -19.05
CA SER A 114 5.77 -21.66 -18.57
C SER A 114 5.07 -22.17 -17.30
N LYS A 115 4.31 -21.32 -16.61
CA LYS A 115 3.48 -21.65 -15.44
C LYS A 115 1.98 -21.77 -15.77
N GLY A 116 1.62 -21.74 -17.05
CA GLY A 116 0.23 -21.82 -17.50
C GLY A 116 -0.58 -20.54 -17.34
N MET A 117 0.10 -19.39 -17.16
CA MET A 117 -0.58 -18.10 -17.07
C MET A 117 -0.84 -17.53 -18.47
N ASN A 118 -1.97 -16.84 -18.62
CA ASN A 118 -2.42 -16.27 -19.91
C ASN A 118 -2.57 -14.74 -19.89
N GLU A 119 -2.36 -14.09 -18.75
CA GLU A 119 -2.41 -12.63 -18.62
C GLU A 119 -1.27 -12.09 -17.73
N LEU A 120 -0.67 -10.96 -18.18
CA LEU A 120 0.20 -10.10 -17.36
C LEU A 120 -0.63 -9.05 -16.65
N HIS A 121 -0.36 -8.84 -15.37
CA HIS A 121 -1.15 -8.00 -14.50
C HIS A 121 -0.28 -7.24 -13.49
N GLY A 122 -0.40 -5.92 -13.43
CA GLY A 122 0.42 -5.15 -12.49
C GLY A 122 0.55 -3.64 -12.79
N PRO A 123 1.45 -2.93 -12.08
CA PRO A 123 2.38 -3.46 -11.08
C PRO A 123 1.71 -3.79 -9.75
N LEU A 124 1.95 -5.00 -9.26
CA LEU A 124 1.41 -5.53 -8.01
C LEU A 124 2.48 -6.31 -7.24
N GLY A 125 2.34 -6.40 -5.90
CA GLY A 125 3.12 -7.29 -5.07
C GLY A 125 2.41 -8.62 -4.79
N PHE A 126 2.82 -9.29 -3.71
CA PHE A 126 2.23 -10.57 -3.28
C PHE A 126 0.76 -10.41 -2.87
N ASN A 127 0.46 -9.37 -2.08
CA ASN A 127 -0.88 -9.05 -1.58
C ASN A 127 -1.07 -7.53 -1.47
N THR A 128 -2.23 -7.09 -1.00
CA THR A 128 -2.61 -5.67 -0.88
C THR A 128 -1.79 -4.86 0.13
N TRP A 129 -0.90 -5.50 0.90
CA TRP A 129 0.02 -4.81 1.83
C TRP A 129 1.33 -4.41 1.17
N ASN A 130 1.59 -4.92 -0.02
CA ASN A 130 2.72 -4.46 -0.82
C ASN A 130 2.34 -3.20 -1.61
N ARG A 131 3.35 -2.44 -2.02
CA ARG A 131 3.18 -1.31 -2.91
C ARG A 131 2.61 -1.77 -4.24
N GLN A 132 1.60 -1.06 -4.74
CA GLN A 132 0.90 -1.43 -5.97
C GLN A 132 0.48 -0.22 -6.78
N GLY A 133 0.25 -0.46 -8.06
CA GLY A 133 -0.21 0.53 -9.03
C GLY A 133 0.90 1.47 -9.51
N MET A 134 0.90 1.75 -10.79
CA MET A 134 1.78 2.71 -11.47
C MET A 134 1.21 4.11 -11.31
N LEU A 135 2.03 5.07 -10.88
CA LEU A 135 1.62 6.48 -10.77
C LEU A 135 1.32 7.02 -12.18
N VAL A 136 0.11 7.57 -12.37
CA VAL A 136 -0.35 8.16 -13.63
C VAL A 136 -0.79 9.63 -13.48
N TYR A 137 -0.96 10.10 -12.23
CA TYR A 137 -1.28 11.49 -11.91
C TYR A 137 -0.70 11.86 -10.54
N GLY A 138 -0.31 13.13 -10.34
CA GLY A 138 0.24 13.64 -9.09
C GLY A 138 1.77 13.46 -8.98
N PHE A 139 2.50 13.52 -10.08
CA PHE A 139 3.96 13.33 -10.14
C PHE A 139 4.75 14.38 -9.34
N GLU A 140 4.15 15.55 -9.07
CA GLU A 140 4.76 16.65 -8.35
C GLU A 140 4.37 16.68 -6.86
N ALA A 141 4.04 15.53 -6.30
CA ALA A 141 3.71 15.38 -4.89
C ALA A 141 4.53 14.25 -4.24
N ILE A 142 4.75 14.35 -2.94
CA ILE A 142 5.49 13.34 -2.18
C ILE A 142 4.53 12.24 -1.76
N PRO A 143 4.66 11.00 -2.27
CA PRO A 143 3.75 9.90 -1.93
C PRO A 143 3.94 9.43 -0.48
N PRO A 144 2.91 8.82 0.13
CA PRO A 144 3.06 8.00 1.32
C PRO A 144 4.09 6.87 1.13
N ILE A 145 4.70 6.42 2.22
CA ILE A 145 5.78 5.40 2.17
C ILE A 145 5.34 4.05 1.62
N ASN A 146 4.05 3.74 1.68
CA ASN A 146 3.45 2.52 1.14
C ASN A 146 3.05 2.63 -0.34
N CYS A 147 3.39 3.72 -1.00
CA CYS A 147 3.07 3.97 -2.40
C CYS A 147 4.32 3.97 -3.29
N LEU A 148 4.15 3.54 -4.54
CA LEU A 148 5.19 3.62 -5.54
C LEU A 148 5.30 5.05 -6.09
N TYR A 149 6.50 5.42 -6.54
CA TYR A 149 6.75 6.57 -7.40
C TYR A 149 7.40 6.08 -8.69
N ASN A 150 6.99 6.64 -9.81
CA ASN A 150 7.61 6.43 -11.11
C ASN A 150 7.55 7.73 -11.93
N TYR A 151 8.39 7.82 -12.95
CA TYR A 151 8.38 8.96 -13.87
C TYR A 151 7.15 8.95 -14.81
N PRO A 152 6.76 10.10 -15.38
CA PRO A 152 5.60 10.21 -16.27
C PRO A 152 5.67 9.34 -17.52
N TYR A 153 6.87 9.00 -18.01
CA TYR A 153 7.05 8.19 -19.24
C TYR A 153 6.60 6.73 -19.09
N TYR A 154 6.36 6.24 -17.86
CA TYR A 154 5.97 4.85 -17.64
C TYR A 154 4.62 4.50 -18.29
N ALA A 155 3.59 5.31 -18.06
CA ALA A 155 2.25 5.05 -18.60
C ALA A 155 2.22 5.02 -20.14
N PRO A 156 2.75 6.02 -20.86
CA PRO A 156 2.85 5.95 -22.32
C PRO A 156 3.62 4.73 -22.84
N VAL A 157 4.69 4.31 -22.14
CA VAL A 157 5.42 3.08 -22.51
C VAL A 157 4.57 1.84 -22.34
N MET A 158 3.80 1.72 -21.26
CA MET A 158 2.90 0.57 -21.07
C MET A 158 1.83 0.51 -22.15
N GLU A 159 1.22 1.64 -22.47
CA GLU A 159 0.20 1.74 -23.52
C GLU A 159 0.77 1.40 -24.91
N ALA A 160 1.98 1.89 -25.23
CA ALA A 160 2.68 1.54 -26.47
C ALA A 160 3.05 0.05 -26.56
N LEU A 161 3.24 -0.62 -25.40
CA LEU A 161 3.48 -2.07 -25.34
C LEU A 161 2.18 -2.90 -25.33
N GLY A 162 1.02 -2.27 -25.52
CA GLY A 162 -0.28 -2.93 -25.65
C GLY A 162 -0.90 -3.36 -24.32
N PHE A 163 -0.51 -2.71 -23.22
CA PHE A 163 -1.20 -2.87 -21.94
C PHE A 163 -2.42 -1.97 -21.87
N GLU A 164 -3.49 -2.48 -21.28
CA GLU A 164 -4.73 -1.76 -21.05
C GLU A 164 -4.92 -1.46 -19.57
N LYS A 165 -5.70 -0.41 -19.29
CA LYS A 165 -6.13 -0.12 -17.91
C LYS A 165 -7.03 -1.23 -17.40
N GLU A 166 -6.72 -1.80 -16.22
CA GLU A 166 -7.64 -2.65 -15.50
C GLU A 166 -8.43 -1.83 -14.46
N VAL A 167 -7.73 -1.13 -13.58
CA VAL A 167 -8.33 -0.34 -12.50
C VAL A 167 -7.43 0.81 -12.09
N ASP A 168 -8.04 1.92 -11.67
CA ASP A 168 -7.34 3.02 -11.04
C ASP A 168 -7.59 3.04 -9.52
N TRP A 169 -6.57 3.44 -8.77
CA TRP A 169 -6.66 3.81 -7.35
C TRP A 169 -6.50 5.31 -7.22
N LEU A 170 -7.46 5.93 -6.55
CA LEU A 170 -7.48 7.36 -6.26
C LEU A 170 -6.98 7.63 -4.85
N GLN A 171 -6.18 8.66 -4.68
CA GLN A 171 -5.78 9.19 -3.39
C GLN A 171 -6.18 10.66 -3.28
N TYR A 172 -6.64 11.04 -2.11
CA TYR A 172 -7.04 12.41 -1.82
C TYR A 172 -6.15 13.00 -0.73
N GLU A 173 -5.87 14.30 -0.88
CA GLU A 173 -5.35 15.13 0.19
C GLU A 173 -6.51 15.95 0.73
N MET A 174 -6.62 16.06 2.05
CA MET A 174 -7.69 16.80 2.70
C MET A 174 -7.17 17.57 3.91
N ASN A 175 -7.92 18.59 4.31
CA ASN A 175 -7.73 19.23 5.61
C ASN A 175 -8.13 18.21 6.70
N ALA A 176 -7.17 17.86 7.57
CA ALA A 176 -7.38 16.82 8.58
C ALA A 176 -8.19 17.31 9.79
N SER A 177 -8.10 18.60 10.12
CA SER A 177 -8.75 19.20 11.29
C SER A 177 -9.95 20.02 10.84
N GLN A 178 -11.13 19.40 10.76
CA GLN A 178 -12.38 20.07 10.40
C GLN A 178 -13.30 20.15 11.60
N ASP A 179 -14.10 21.21 11.65
CA ASP A 179 -15.13 21.30 12.67
C ASP A 179 -16.28 20.35 12.34
N ILE A 180 -16.59 19.44 13.27
CA ILE A 180 -17.66 18.47 13.08
C ILE A 180 -18.97 19.08 13.60
N PRO A 181 -20.02 19.16 12.76
CA PRO A 181 -21.30 19.69 13.17
C PRO A 181 -21.86 18.97 14.42
N GLU A 182 -22.44 19.73 15.34
CA GLU A 182 -23.00 19.19 16.59
C GLU A 182 -24.04 18.09 16.33
N LYS A 183 -24.83 18.21 15.26
CA LYS A 183 -25.77 17.18 14.81
C LYS A 183 -25.06 15.83 14.61
N VAL A 184 -23.86 15.81 14.01
CA VAL A 184 -23.09 14.58 13.77
C VAL A 184 -22.59 14.00 15.09
N ARG A 185 -22.12 14.83 16.00
CA ARG A 185 -21.72 14.42 17.36
C ARG A 185 -22.85 13.79 18.14
N ARG A 186 -24.06 14.40 18.07
CA ARG A 186 -25.27 13.87 18.69
C ARG A 186 -25.68 12.52 18.11
N ILE A 187 -25.68 12.38 16.79
CA ILE A 187 -25.98 11.11 16.13
C ILE A 187 -24.98 10.04 16.54
N ASN A 188 -23.70 10.37 16.60
CA ASN A 188 -22.65 9.48 17.05
C ASN A 188 -22.91 8.94 18.48
N LYS A 189 -23.27 9.82 19.42
CA LYS A 189 -23.62 9.42 20.79
C LYS A 189 -24.80 8.46 20.81
N LEU A 190 -25.86 8.74 20.03
CA LEU A 190 -27.02 7.87 19.91
C LEU A 190 -26.68 6.49 19.34
N ILE A 191 -25.75 6.40 18.38
CA ILE A 191 -25.31 5.13 17.82
C ILE A 191 -24.56 4.30 18.89
N LEU A 192 -23.63 4.93 19.62
CA LEU A 192 -22.91 4.27 20.71
C LEU A 192 -23.88 3.70 21.77
N GLU A 193 -24.86 4.49 22.20
CA GLU A 193 -25.86 4.10 23.19
C GLU A 193 -26.82 3.00 22.66
N LYS A 194 -27.39 3.20 21.47
CA LYS A 194 -28.34 2.27 20.83
C LYS A 194 -27.78 0.87 20.68
N TYR A 195 -26.54 0.78 20.21
CA TYR A 195 -25.89 -0.51 19.92
C TYR A 195 -24.96 -0.97 21.04
N LYS A 196 -24.90 -0.23 22.16
CA LYS A 196 -24.00 -0.51 23.30
C LYS A 196 -22.55 -0.69 22.87
N LEU A 197 -22.10 0.16 21.93
CA LEU A 197 -20.75 0.15 21.42
C LEU A 197 -19.83 0.97 22.31
N ARG A 198 -18.54 0.62 22.30
CA ARG A 198 -17.52 1.38 23.00
C ARG A 198 -16.25 1.52 22.17
N ILE A 199 -15.51 2.60 22.41
CA ILE A 199 -14.19 2.78 21.83
C ILE A 199 -13.17 2.06 22.70
N PHE A 200 -12.24 1.35 22.08
CA PHE A 200 -11.19 0.59 22.77
C PHE A 200 -10.29 1.50 23.62
N ASP A 201 -10.10 1.16 24.91
CA ASP A 201 -9.16 1.86 25.77
C ASP A 201 -7.75 1.23 25.64
N PHE A 202 -6.83 2.00 25.06
CA PHE A 202 -5.44 1.59 24.84
C PHE A 202 -4.61 1.44 26.12
N LYS A 203 -5.13 1.84 27.27
CA LYS A 203 -4.45 1.63 28.58
C LYS A 203 -4.49 0.15 29.00
N ASN A 204 -5.46 -0.61 28.51
CA ASN A 204 -5.62 -2.02 28.84
C ASN A 204 -4.64 -2.89 28.05
N LYS A 205 -3.47 -3.20 28.63
CA LYS A 205 -2.41 -4.02 28.01
C LYS A 205 -2.84 -5.47 27.72
N LYS A 206 -3.70 -6.05 28.56
CA LYS A 206 -4.15 -7.46 28.40
C LYS A 206 -4.97 -7.64 27.12
N ILE A 207 -5.89 -6.73 26.88
CA ILE A 207 -6.76 -6.77 25.69
C ILE A 207 -5.97 -6.40 24.43
N LYS A 208 -4.93 -5.58 24.53
CA LYS A 208 -4.12 -5.14 23.39
C LYS A 208 -3.51 -6.32 22.60
N LYS A 209 -3.13 -7.40 23.26
CA LYS A 209 -2.58 -8.60 22.61
C LYS A 209 -3.68 -9.37 21.84
N GLN A 210 -4.88 -9.48 22.43
CA GLN A 210 -6.02 -10.13 21.80
C GLN A 210 -6.61 -9.29 20.66
N LEU A 211 -6.50 -7.96 20.76
CA LEU A 211 -6.98 -7.01 19.76
C LEU A 211 -6.36 -7.27 18.38
N ALA A 212 -5.10 -7.68 18.30
CA ALA A 212 -4.44 -7.93 17.03
C ALA A 212 -5.11 -9.05 16.25
N ALA A 213 -5.35 -10.21 16.87
CA ALA A 213 -6.01 -11.32 16.20
C ALA A 213 -7.44 -10.94 15.75
N LYS A 214 -8.20 -10.29 16.64
CA LYS A 214 -9.55 -9.80 16.33
C LYS A 214 -9.54 -8.74 15.22
N PHE A 215 -8.53 -7.87 15.20
CA PHE A 215 -8.39 -6.86 14.16
C PHE A 215 -8.20 -7.50 12.78
N PHE A 216 -7.28 -8.46 12.65
CA PHE A 216 -7.02 -9.09 11.37
C PHE A 216 -8.20 -9.93 10.87
N ALA A 217 -8.95 -10.58 11.76
CA ALA A 217 -10.19 -11.24 11.41
C ALA A 217 -11.21 -10.25 10.83
N THR A 218 -11.45 -9.14 11.53
CA THR A 218 -12.35 -8.08 11.06
C THR A 218 -11.84 -7.43 9.77
N TYR A 219 -10.52 -7.22 9.64
CA TYR A 219 -9.91 -6.70 8.43
C TYR A 219 -10.20 -7.60 7.23
N ASN A 220 -9.90 -8.91 7.33
CA ASN A 220 -10.16 -9.85 6.26
C ASN A 220 -11.63 -9.84 5.82
N GLU A 221 -12.58 -9.80 6.77
CA GLU A 221 -14.01 -9.72 6.46
C GLU A 221 -14.43 -8.38 5.85
N SER A 222 -13.91 -7.28 6.36
CA SER A 222 -14.28 -5.94 5.90
C SER A 222 -13.82 -5.64 4.48
N PHE A 223 -12.71 -6.25 4.05
CA PHE A 223 -12.08 -5.97 2.75
C PHE A 223 -12.38 -7.03 1.68
N LYS A 224 -13.13 -8.09 1.96
CA LYS A 224 -13.49 -9.14 0.98
C LYS A 224 -14.07 -8.60 -0.33
N ALA A 225 -14.80 -7.50 -0.30
CA ALA A 225 -15.41 -6.90 -1.48
C ALA A 225 -14.48 -5.91 -2.22
N VAL A 226 -13.25 -5.70 -1.73
CA VAL A 226 -12.30 -4.80 -2.39
C VAL A 226 -11.63 -5.52 -3.54
N HIS A 227 -11.53 -4.86 -4.68
CA HIS A 227 -10.91 -5.41 -5.90
C HIS A 227 -9.49 -5.95 -5.62
N ASN A 228 -9.21 -7.14 -6.08
CA ASN A 228 -7.93 -7.85 -5.89
C ASN A 228 -7.50 -8.08 -4.42
N PHE A 229 -8.42 -7.97 -3.47
CA PHE A 229 -8.12 -8.26 -2.08
C PHE A 229 -7.91 -9.76 -1.86
N ILE A 230 -6.81 -10.10 -1.23
CA ILE A 230 -6.49 -11.48 -0.83
C ILE A 230 -6.45 -11.50 0.69
N PRO A 231 -7.26 -12.34 1.36
CA PRO A 231 -7.23 -12.48 2.81
C PRO A 231 -5.82 -12.87 3.29
N LEU A 232 -5.34 -12.17 4.32
CA LEU A 232 -4.04 -12.47 4.92
C LEU A 232 -4.06 -13.84 5.59
N THR A 233 -2.97 -14.59 5.45
CA THR A 233 -2.75 -15.83 6.18
C THR A 233 -2.35 -15.55 7.63
N ASP A 234 -2.46 -16.56 8.50
CA ASP A 234 -2.04 -16.46 9.91
C ASP A 234 -0.54 -16.07 10.04
N ASP A 235 0.30 -16.56 9.16
CA ASP A 235 1.73 -16.24 9.19
C ASP A 235 2.01 -14.81 8.71
N GLU A 236 1.27 -14.30 7.72
CA GLU A 236 1.31 -12.89 7.33
C GLU A 236 0.81 -12.00 8.47
N VAL A 237 -0.27 -12.40 9.15
CA VAL A 237 -0.79 -11.71 10.34
C VAL A 237 0.25 -11.70 11.45
N LYS A 238 0.86 -12.83 11.80
CA LYS A 238 1.89 -12.92 12.84
C LYS A 238 3.11 -12.06 12.52
N SER A 239 3.56 -12.08 11.27
CA SER A 239 4.70 -11.29 10.79
C SER A 239 4.40 -9.78 10.86
N GLY A 240 3.22 -9.34 10.41
CA GLY A 240 2.83 -7.93 10.39
C GLY A 240 2.39 -7.40 11.76
N ALA A 241 1.73 -8.22 12.58
CA ALA A 241 1.10 -7.79 13.82
C ALA A 241 2.06 -7.10 14.80
N SER A 242 3.30 -7.60 14.92
CA SER A 242 4.26 -7.04 15.86
C SER A 242 4.67 -5.60 15.50
N LEU A 243 4.83 -5.30 14.22
CA LEU A 243 5.16 -3.96 13.72
C LEU A 243 3.99 -3.00 13.90
N TYR A 244 2.80 -3.41 13.43
CA TYR A 244 1.60 -2.58 13.53
C TYR A 244 1.21 -2.28 14.97
N LEU A 245 1.27 -3.27 15.87
CA LEU A 245 0.97 -3.07 17.29
C LEU A 245 1.88 -2.04 17.97
N ARG A 246 3.13 -1.91 17.52
CA ARG A 246 4.06 -0.89 18.04
C ARG A 246 3.71 0.52 17.56
N MET A 247 3.14 0.64 16.37
CA MET A 247 2.77 1.91 15.75
C MET A 247 1.36 2.38 16.15
N ILE A 248 0.52 1.50 16.68
CA ILE A 248 -0.84 1.83 17.13
C ILE A 248 -0.78 2.82 18.30
N SER A 249 -1.39 3.97 18.14
CA SER A 249 -1.57 4.98 19.17
C SER A 249 -3.04 5.35 19.35
N LYS A 250 -3.43 5.70 20.58
CA LYS A 250 -4.79 6.19 20.88
C LYS A 250 -5.16 7.47 20.13
N GLU A 251 -4.18 8.18 19.60
CA GLU A 251 -4.38 9.47 18.95
C GLU A 251 -4.60 9.34 17.45
N LEU A 252 -4.15 8.23 16.88
CA LEU A 252 -4.20 7.99 15.43
C LEU A 252 -4.94 6.71 15.05
N CYS A 253 -5.45 5.96 16.05
CA CYS A 253 -6.18 4.73 15.80
C CYS A 253 -7.45 4.68 16.65
N CYS A 254 -8.54 4.23 16.05
CA CYS A 254 -9.80 4.00 16.72
C CYS A 254 -10.27 2.58 16.42
N PHE A 255 -10.63 1.83 17.47
CA PHE A 255 -11.31 0.54 17.34
C PHE A 255 -12.63 0.63 18.09
N VAL A 256 -13.71 0.30 17.42
CA VAL A 256 -15.07 0.26 18.00
C VAL A 256 -15.39 -1.18 18.32
N LEU A 257 -15.80 -1.42 19.55
CA LEU A 257 -16.10 -2.75 20.08
C LEU A 257 -17.58 -2.89 20.44
N ASP A 258 -18.12 -4.09 20.28
CA ASP A 258 -19.41 -4.49 20.82
C ASP A 258 -19.30 -4.95 22.29
N LEU A 259 -20.42 -5.44 22.86
CA LEU A 259 -20.49 -5.96 24.24
C LEU A 259 -19.62 -7.20 24.49
N HIS A 260 -19.27 -7.93 23.42
CA HIS A 260 -18.48 -9.17 23.48
C HIS A 260 -17.01 -8.92 23.13
N ASP A 261 -16.56 -7.66 23.11
CA ASP A 261 -15.22 -7.27 22.74
C ASP A 261 -14.82 -7.63 21.29
N ASN A 262 -15.79 -7.80 20.40
CA ASN A 262 -15.51 -7.96 18.98
C ASN A 262 -15.30 -6.57 18.33
N ILE A 263 -14.37 -6.49 17.41
CA ILE A 263 -14.16 -5.26 16.64
C ILE A 263 -15.26 -5.18 15.57
N VAL A 264 -16.11 -4.18 15.69
CA VAL A 264 -17.19 -3.91 14.72
C VAL A 264 -16.80 -2.86 13.69
N GLY A 265 -15.79 -2.05 13.99
CA GLY A 265 -15.21 -1.07 13.08
C GLY A 265 -13.88 -0.54 13.58
N PHE A 266 -13.07 -0.04 12.66
CA PHE A 266 -11.75 0.49 12.96
C PHE A 266 -11.35 1.58 11.97
N ALA A 267 -10.45 2.45 12.42
CA ALA A 267 -9.67 3.34 11.56
C ALA A 267 -8.26 3.46 12.12
N ILE A 268 -7.28 3.39 11.22
CA ILE A 268 -5.85 3.42 11.53
C ILE A 268 -5.19 4.47 10.66
N CYS A 269 -4.54 5.41 11.32
CA CYS A 269 -3.71 6.43 10.70
C CYS A 269 -2.31 6.37 11.28
N PHE A 270 -1.33 6.82 10.50
CA PHE A 270 0.05 6.96 10.95
C PHE A 270 0.58 8.36 10.65
N PRO A 271 1.58 8.84 11.41
CA PRO A 271 2.34 10.00 11.00
C PRO A 271 2.91 9.80 9.60
N SER A 272 2.85 10.81 8.73
CA SER A 272 3.50 10.70 7.43
C SER A 272 5.02 10.66 7.59
N LEU A 273 5.61 9.54 7.24
CA LEU A 273 7.05 9.29 7.36
C LEU A 273 7.83 9.64 6.09
N SER A 274 7.16 10.08 5.03
CA SER A 274 7.74 10.24 3.70
C SER A 274 8.96 11.15 3.69
N LYS A 275 8.91 12.31 4.35
CA LYS A 275 10.07 13.22 4.47
C LYS A 275 11.24 12.60 5.25
N GLY A 276 10.95 11.76 6.24
CA GLY A 276 11.96 11.00 6.99
C GLY A 276 12.67 9.97 6.11
N PHE A 277 11.90 9.23 5.32
CA PHE A 277 12.42 8.24 4.36
C PHE A 277 13.22 8.88 3.23
N GLN A 278 12.80 10.04 2.72
CA GLN A 278 13.58 10.80 1.74
C GLN A 278 14.97 11.16 2.30
N LYS A 279 15.04 11.67 3.54
CA LYS A 279 16.31 11.99 4.21
C LYS A 279 17.16 10.76 4.53
N ALA A 280 16.54 9.62 4.80
CA ALA A 280 17.20 8.35 5.04
C ALA A 280 17.83 7.75 3.76
N LYS A 281 17.39 8.19 2.56
CA LYS A 281 17.92 7.75 1.24
C LYS A 281 17.99 6.23 1.11
N GLY A 282 16.96 5.52 1.60
CA GLY A 282 16.87 4.05 1.55
C GLY A 282 17.77 3.30 2.53
N ARG A 283 18.41 3.97 3.50
CA ARG A 283 19.31 3.35 4.48
C ARG A 283 19.00 3.80 5.89
N LEU A 284 18.91 2.86 6.85
CA LEU A 284 18.75 3.20 8.27
C LEU A 284 20.04 3.75 8.90
N PHE A 285 21.17 3.17 8.58
CA PHE A 285 22.45 3.55 9.17
C PHE A 285 23.34 4.34 8.20
N PRO A 286 24.16 5.28 8.69
CA PRO A 286 24.32 5.61 10.11
C PRO A 286 23.22 6.54 10.68
N PHE A 287 22.61 7.45 9.92
CA PHE A 287 21.70 8.49 10.45
C PHE A 287 20.27 8.43 9.93
N GLY A 288 19.95 7.51 9.02
CA GLY A 288 18.60 7.40 8.43
C GLY A 288 17.52 7.14 9.46
N TRP A 289 17.79 6.29 10.46
CA TRP A 289 16.87 6.01 11.56
C TRP A 289 16.46 7.27 12.32
N PHE A 290 17.40 8.20 12.55
CA PHE A 290 17.13 9.46 13.25
C PHE A 290 16.09 10.31 12.51
N HIS A 291 16.19 10.41 11.18
CA HIS A 291 15.23 11.15 10.36
C HIS A 291 13.84 10.54 10.40
N ILE A 292 13.74 9.21 10.41
CA ILE A 292 12.47 8.49 10.50
C ILE A 292 11.85 8.67 11.88
N VAL A 293 12.62 8.51 12.95
CA VAL A 293 12.17 8.73 14.33
C VAL A 293 11.71 10.17 14.52
N LYS A 294 12.48 11.16 14.00
CA LYS A 294 12.06 12.56 14.05
C LYS A 294 10.73 12.78 13.34
N ALA A 295 10.53 12.21 12.15
CA ALA A 295 9.27 12.33 11.42
C ALA A 295 8.09 11.65 12.16
N TYR A 296 8.36 10.58 12.90
CA TYR A 296 7.34 9.89 13.71
C TYR A 296 6.85 10.71 14.90
N PHE A 297 7.70 11.53 15.52
CA PHE A 297 7.31 12.34 16.67
C PHE A 297 6.89 13.77 16.31
N PHE A 298 7.42 14.32 15.23
CA PHE A 298 7.18 15.71 14.80
C PHE A 298 6.53 15.71 13.41
N TYR A 299 5.20 15.70 13.38
CA TYR A 299 4.40 15.66 12.16
C TYR A 299 3.19 16.59 12.24
N ASP A 300 2.79 17.12 11.12
CA ASP A 300 1.55 17.86 10.90
C ASP A 300 0.72 17.23 9.76
N THR A 301 1.22 16.16 9.20
CA THR A 301 0.63 15.39 8.12
C THR A 301 0.49 13.93 8.55
N ILE A 302 -0.66 13.34 8.25
CA ILE A 302 -0.96 11.94 8.54
C ILE A 302 -1.32 11.17 7.27
N ASP A 303 -0.99 9.90 7.26
CA ASP A 303 -1.41 8.93 6.26
C ASP A 303 -2.62 8.16 6.81
N LEU A 304 -3.80 8.30 6.17
CA LEU A 304 -5.03 7.60 6.51
C LEU A 304 -4.96 6.19 5.90
N MET A 305 -4.36 5.26 6.65
CA MET A 305 -3.94 3.96 6.11
C MET A 305 -5.10 3.04 5.79
N MET A 306 -6.02 2.87 6.72
CA MET A 306 -7.17 1.98 6.52
C MET A 306 -8.30 2.30 7.47
N ASN A 307 -9.51 2.13 7.01
CA ASN A 307 -10.71 2.08 7.82
C ASN A 307 -11.65 0.98 7.29
N GLY A 308 -12.47 0.46 8.16
CA GLY A 308 -13.44 -0.56 7.80
C GLY A 308 -14.45 -0.81 8.91
N ALA A 309 -15.58 -1.36 8.52
CA ALA A 309 -16.59 -1.88 9.43
C ALA A 309 -16.88 -3.34 9.06
N HIS A 310 -17.07 -4.19 10.06
CA HIS A 310 -17.50 -5.56 9.83
C HIS A 310 -18.79 -5.57 8.98
N PRO A 311 -18.97 -6.49 8.02
CA PRO A 311 -20.11 -6.49 7.10
C PRO A 311 -21.48 -6.36 7.78
N GLU A 312 -21.68 -7.01 8.92
CA GLU A 312 -22.91 -6.93 9.72
C GLU A 312 -23.19 -5.53 10.31
N TRP A 313 -22.16 -4.67 10.36
CA TRP A 313 -22.22 -3.32 10.90
C TRP A 313 -22.19 -2.24 9.82
N LYS A 314 -22.16 -2.62 8.55
CA LYS A 314 -22.32 -1.68 7.43
C LYS A 314 -23.69 -0.99 7.56
N ASN A 315 -23.74 0.28 7.20
CA ASN A 315 -24.95 1.13 7.23
C ASN A 315 -25.55 1.38 8.64
N LYS A 316 -24.89 0.94 9.73
CA LYS A 316 -25.32 1.25 11.11
C LYS A 316 -24.63 2.49 11.69
N GLY A 317 -23.93 3.26 10.87
CA GLY A 317 -23.27 4.50 11.27
C GLY A 317 -21.96 4.34 12.04
N VAL A 318 -21.41 3.12 12.13
CA VAL A 318 -20.15 2.84 12.88
C VAL A 318 -18.99 3.69 12.39
N SER A 319 -18.94 4.00 11.08
CA SER A 319 -17.90 4.85 10.51
C SER A 319 -17.88 6.26 11.10
N SER A 320 -19.04 6.82 11.46
CA SER A 320 -19.09 8.14 12.11
C SER A 320 -18.37 8.17 13.45
N ILE A 321 -18.32 7.03 14.16
CA ILE A 321 -17.68 6.94 15.49
C ILE A 321 -16.18 7.19 15.38
N PHE A 322 -15.48 6.45 14.49
CA PHE A 322 -14.05 6.65 14.36
C PHE A 322 -13.69 7.95 13.63
N HIS A 323 -14.56 8.47 12.75
CA HIS A 323 -14.34 9.79 12.15
C HIS A 323 -14.39 10.91 13.20
N VAL A 324 -15.43 10.95 14.06
CA VAL A 324 -15.51 11.94 15.14
C VAL A 324 -14.34 11.82 16.10
N TYR A 325 -14.02 10.60 16.54
CA TYR A 325 -12.93 10.35 17.49
C TYR A 325 -11.55 10.80 16.95
N LEU A 326 -11.25 10.44 15.71
CA LEU A 326 -9.99 10.79 15.09
C LEU A 326 -9.89 12.28 14.80
N ASN A 327 -10.97 12.91 14.32
CA ASN A 327 -10.97 14.34 14.05
C ASN A 327 -10.71 15.17 15.31
N ASP A 328 -11.34 14.81 16.44
CA ASP A 328 -11.05 15.45 17.74
C ASP A 328 -9.58 15.28 18.13
N SER A 329 -8.98 14.14 17.82
CA SER A 329 -7.56 13.91 18.04
C SER A 329 -6.70 14.76 17.12
N PHE A 330 -7.05 14.88 15.85
CA PHE A 330 -6.34 15.69 14.88
C PHE A 330 -6.34 17.17 15.25
N ILE A 331 -7.48 17.71 15.69
CA ILE A 331 -7.60 19.08 16.20
C ILE A 331 -6.66 19.29 17.40
N ARG A 332 -6.71 18.40 18.41
CA ARG A 332 -5.82 18.49 19.60
C ARG A 332 -4.34 18.44 19.23
N ARG A 333 -3.99 17.66 18.20
CA ARG A 333 -2.62 17.46 17.72
C ARG A 333 -2.18 18.50 16.69
N LYS A 334 -3.07 19.39 16.28
CA LYS A 334 -2.82 20.42 15.26
C LYS A 334 -2.37 19.80 13.92
N ILE A 335 -2.98 18.66 13.55
CA ILE A 335 -2.74 18.02 12.26
C ILE A 335 -3.36 18.88 11.17
N LYS A 336 -2.59 19.18 10.13
CA LYS A 336 -3.03 20.03 9.02
C LYS A 336 -3.57 19.21 7.86
N ILE A 337 -2.85 18.17 7.48
CA ILE A 337 -3.09 17.43 6.25
C ILE A 337 -3.31 15.95 6.55
N GLY A 338 -4.35 15.39 5.93
CA GLY A 338 -4.59 13.97 5.83
C GLY A 338 -4.44 13.51 4.38
N ILE A 339 -3.68 12.43 4.15
CA ILE A 339 -3.54 11.80 2.84
C ILE A 339 -4.19 10.43 2.90
N THR A 340 -5.18 10.17 2.03
CA THR A 340 -5.83 8.86 2.01
C THR A 340 -4.91 7.78 1.44
N ASN A 341 -5.12 6.54 1.88
CA ASN A 341 -4.56 5.38 1.18
C ASN A 341 -5.18 5.28 -0.23
N PRO A 342 -4.50 4.65 -1.21
CA PRO A 342 -5.09 4.37 -2.51
C PRO A 342 -6.41 3.61 -2.38
N GLN A 343 -7.47 4.14 -2.96
CA GLN A 343 -8.82 3.56 -2.96
C GLN A 343 -9.24 3.26 -4.38
N VAL A 344 -9.74 2.06 -4.62
CA VAL A 344 -10.23 1.65 -5.95
C VAL A 344 -11.30 2.63 -6.42
N GLU A 345 -11.22 3.08 -7.67
CA GLU A 345 -12.15 4.07 -8.24
C GLU A 345 -13.64 3.67 -8.15
N THR A 346 -13.91 2.37 -8.12
CA THR A 346 -15.26 1.80 -7.98
C THR A 346 -15.73 1.64 -6.52
N ASN A 347 -14.87 1.99 -5.55
CA ASN A 347 -15.21 1.81 -4.14
C ASN A 347 -16.19 2.90 -3.67
N VAL A 348 -17.38 2.48 -3.25
CA VAL A 348 -18.43 3.37 -2.72
C VAL A 348 -17.95 4.19 -1.51
N ALA A 349 -16.94 3.68 -0.77
CA ALA A 349 -16.34 4.41 0.35
C ALA A 349 -15.65 5.72 -0.07
N VAL A 350 -15.33 5.91 -1.35
CA VAL A 350 -14.86 7.20 -1.90
C VAL A 350 -15.90 8.30 -1.69
N ASN A 351 -17.18 7.96 -1.68
CA ASN A 351 -18.27 8.91 -1.47
C ASN A 351 -18.34 9.43 -0.02
N VAL A 352 -17.82 8.70 0.96
CA VAL A 352 -17.76 9.16 2.37
C VAL A 352 -16.92 10.43 2.50
N TRP A 353 -15.96 10.62 1.60
CA TRP A 353 -15.13 11.82 1.55
C TRP A 353 -15.78 12.99 0.80
N GLY A 354 -17.02 12.82 0.28
CA GLY A 354 -17.72 13.82 -0.53
C GLY A 354 -17.99 15.16 0.18
N GLU A 355 -18.13 15.12 1.51
CA GLU A 355 -18.39 16.31 2.35
C GLU A 355 -17.11 16.99 2.88
N TYR A 356 -15.93 16.39 2.62
CA TYR A 356 -14.66 16.96 3.06
C TYR A 356 -14.07 17.89 2.00
N ASP A 357 -13.44 18.97 2.43
CA ASP A 357 -12.58 19.79 1.58
C ASP A 357 -11.35 18.97 1.18
N LYS A 358 -11.42 18.39 -0.02
CA LYS A 358 -10.44 17.45 -0.56
C LYS A 358 -10.06 17.80 -1.99
N ARG A 359 -8.83 17.43 -2.34
CA ARG A 359 -8.39 17.42 -3.73
C ARG A 359 -7.86 16.05 -4.12
N GLU A 360 -8.00 15.67 -5.40
CA GLU A 360 -7.30 14.49 -5.90
C GLU A 360 -5.78 14.76 -5.79
N PHE A 361 -5.10 13.87 -5.09
CA PHE A 361 -3.69 14.00 -4.77
C PHE A 361 -2.82 13.20 -5.71
N MET A 362 -3.18 11.92 -5.90
CA MET A 362 -2.49 11.00 -6.80
C MET A 362 -3.46 9.99 -7.36
N ARG A 363 -3.12 9.48 -8.57
CA ARG A 363 -3.80 8.34 -9.18
C ARG A 363 -2.79 7.29 -9.58
N ARG A 364 -3.12 6.04 -9.31
CA ARG A 364 -2.32 4.89 -9.70
C ARG A 364 -3.14 3.93 -10.53
N ARG A 365 -2.50 3.30 -11.50
CA ARG A 365 -3.15 2.38 -12.43
C ARG A 365 -2.57 0.99 -12.34
N CYS A 366 -3.43 0.00 -12.32
CA CYS A 366 -3.09 -1.37 -12.65
C CYS A 366 -3.31 -1.60 -14.14
N TYR A 367 -2.34 -2.22 -14.76
CA TYR A 367 -2.39 -2.59 -16.17
C TYR A 367 -2.58 -4.09 -16.34
N ILE A 368 -3.19 -4.47 -17.45
CA ILE A 368 -3.38 -5.87 -17.85
C ILE A 368 -3.07 -6.04 -19.33
N LYS A 369 -2.53 -7.21 -19.69
CA LYS A 369 -2.28 -7.60 -21.08
C LYS A 369 -2.41 -9.11 -21.21
N LYS A 370 -3.09 -9.58 -22.27
CA LYS A 370 -3.13 -10.99 -22.63
C LYS A 370 -1.77 -11.47 -23.11
N ILE A 371 -1.34 -12.63 -22.66
CA ILE A 371 -0.16 -13.32 -23.17
C ILE A 371 -0.54 -13.96 -24.50
N GLN A 372 0.17 -13.63 -25.58
CA GLN A 372 -0.06 -14.24 -26.87
C GLN A 372 0.38 -15.72 -26.83
N VAL A 373 -0.48 -16.58 -27.37
CA VAL A 373 -0.27 -18.04 -27.46
C VAL A 373 0.90 -18.40 -28.38
#